data_a2130278832011c8de655fa4a0a06de8
#
_entry.id   a2130278832011c8de655fa4a0a06de8
#
_cell.length_a   1.000
_cell.length_b   1.000
_cell.length_c   1.000
_cell.angle_alpha   90.00
_cell.angle_beta   90.00
_cell.angle_gamma   90.00
#
_symmetry.space_group_name_H-M   'P 1'
#
loop_
_entity.id
_entity.type
_entity.pdbx_description
1 polymer ?
#
loop_
_entity_poly.entity_id
_entity_poly.type
_entity_poly.pdbx_seq_one_letter_code
_entity_poly.pdbx_strand_id
1 'polypeptide(L)'
;QYINKAEAEKTDEQRYSEEQDAIDRQTKKKLQERADAEKMEHLPSEGNTEHKQHEVKIVASYYEDVVSGKKSFELRKNNRGYKQGDSLKMLEFKDGKHTGRTIDADIIYMLEDYTGLTEGYCILGIRVTDYTGKVSETDTESGAEHE
;
A
#
# COMPACT_ATOMS: atom_id res chain seq x y z
N GLN A 1 -2.42 -42.45 -0.20
CA GLN A 1 -2.20 -41.26 -1.05
C GLN A 1 -3.17 -41.24 -2.23
N TYR A 2 -4.39 -40.91 -1.91
CA TYR A 2 -5.38 -40.74 -2.97
C TYR A 2 -5.42 -39.29 -3.37
N ILE A 3 -4.67 -38.93 -4.42
CA ILE A 3 -4.91 -37.72 -5.15
C ILE A 3 -6.29 -37.90 -5.80
N ASN A 4 -7.20 -37.01 -5.49
CA ASN A 4 -8.52 -37.03 -6.11
C ASN A 4 -8.31 -36.95 -7.63
N LYS A 5 -8.73 -38.00 -8.34
CA LYS A 5 -8.52 -38.16 -9.77
C LYS A 5 -9.09 -36.99 -10.59
N ALA A 6 -10.14 -36.35 -10.07
CA ALA A 6 -10.72 -35.13 -10.67
C ALA A 6 -9.81 -33.89 -10.54
N GLU A 7 -9.01 -33.79 -9.49
CA GLU A 7 -8.05 -32.70 -9.36
C GLU A 7 -6.80 -32.90 -10.21
N ALA A 8 -6.37 -34.16 -10.39
CA ALA A 8 -5.24 -34.48 -11.23
C ALA A 8 -5.49 -34.24 -12.73
N GLU A 9 -6.74 -34.22 -13.16
CA GLU A 9 -7.16 -34.01 -14.55
C GLU A 9 -7.35 -32.52 -14.90
N LYS A 10 -7.33 -31.61 -13.91
CA LYS A 10 -7.49 -30.17 -14.16
C LYS A 10 -6.21 -29.59 -14.73
N THR A 11 -6.35 -28.78 -15.77
CA THR A 11 -5.24 -27.99 -16.31
C THR A 11 -4.84 -26.90 -15.34
N ASP A 12 -3.62 -26.39 -15.46
CA ASP A 12 -3.14 -25.26 -14.65
C ASP A 12 -4.04 -24.03 -14.79
N GLU A 13 -4.58 -23.79 -15.99
CA GLU A 13 -5.55 -22.71 -16.23
C GLU A 13 -6.83 -22.89 -15.45
N GLN A 14 -7.32 -24.12 -15.38
CA GLN A 14 -8.54 -24.43 -14.61
C GLN A 14 -8.33 -24.22 -13.12
N ARG A 15 -7.18 -24.65 -12.59
CA ARG A 15 -6.82 -24.42 -11.19
C ARG A 15 -6.70 -22.95 -10.88
N TYR A 16 -6.04 -22.20 -11.75
CA TYR A 16 -5.88 -20.76 -11.60
C TYR A 16 -7.22 -20.03 -11.62
N SER A 17 -8.10 -20.41 -12.56
CA SER A 17 -9.44 -19.83 -12.65
C SER A 17 -10.28 -20.09 -11.42
N GLU A 18 -10.28 -21.32 -10.90
CA GLU A 18 -11.02 -21.68 -9.68
C GLU A 18 -10.47 -20.94 -8.46
N GLU A 19 -9.16 -20.78 -8.38
CA GLU A 19 -8.50 -20.04 -7.31
C GLU A 19 -8.86 -18.55 -7.37
N GLN A 20 -8.90 -17.96 -8.56
CA GLN A 20 -9.33 -16.57 -8.74
C GLN A 20 -10.79 -16.37 -8.38
N ASP A 21 -11.68 -17.30 -8.77
CA ASP A 21 -13.09 -17.26 -8.40
C ASP A 21 -13.30 -17.31 -6.88
N ALA A 22 -12.51 -18.12 -6.18
CA ALA A 22 -12.55 -18.20 -4.73
C ALA A 22 -12.08 -16.90 -4.07
N ILE A 23 -11.02 -16.30 -4.61
CA ILE A 23 -10.49 -15.01 -4.16
C ILE A 23 -11.53 -13.90 -4.37
N ASP A 24 -12.14 -13.85 -5.56
CA ASP A 24 -13.15 -12.86 -5.90
C ASP A 24 -14.37 -12.94 -4.98
N ARG A 25 -14.84 -14.15 -4.69
CA ARG A 25 -15.96 -14.37 -3.76
C ARG A 25 -15.64 -13.87 -2.36
N GLN A 26 -14.44 -14.16 -1.88
CA GLN A 26 -14.00 -13.75 -0.55
C GLN A 26 -13.84 -12.23 -0.47
N THR A 27 -13.26 -11.62 -1.49
CA THR A 27 -13.10 -10.17 -1.59
C THR A 27 -14.45 -9.47 -1.65
N LYS A 28 -15.37 -9.97 -2.48
CA LYS A 28 -16.71 -9.43 -2.60
C LYS A 28 -17.48 -9.51 -1.28
N LYS A 29 -17.36 -10.61 -0.56
CA LYS A 29 -17.97 -10.76 0.76
C LYS A 29 -17.44 -9.75 1.76
N LYS A 30 -16.13 -9.58 1.83
CA LYS A 30 -15.49 -8.59 2.70
C LYS A 30 -15.88 -7.16 2.34
N LEU A 31 -15.95 -6.83 1.06
CA LEU A 31 -16.38 -5.51 0.61
C LEU A 31 -17.84 -5.25 1.01
N GLN A 32 -18.71 -6.25 0.91
CA GLN A 32 -20.12 -6.12 1.32
C GLN A 32 -20.24 -5.94 2.83
N GLU A 33 -19.49 -6.69 3.62
CA GLU A 33 -19.46 -6.54 5.08
C GLU A 33 -18.97 -5.15 5.50
N ARG A 34 -17.96 -4.60 4.81
CA ARG A 34 -17.49 -3.23 5.04
C ARG A 34 -18.52 -2.18 4.64
N ALA A 35 -19.18 -2.35 3.51
CA ALA A 35 -20.23 -1.44 3.08
C ALA A 35 -21.41 -1.42 4.05
N ASP A 36 -21.78 -2.57 4.58
CA ASP A 36 -22.84 -2.69 5.59
C ASP A 36 -22.41 -2.07 6.94
N ALA A 37 -21.14 -2.26 7.32
CA ALA A 37 -20.57 -1.63 8.52
C ALA A 37 -20.49 -0.10 8.36
N GLU A 38 -20.10 0.39 7.20
CA GLU A 38 -20.08 1.84 6.91
C GLU A 38 -21.47 2.45 6.94
N LYS A 39 -22.49 1.74 6.48
CA LYS A 39 -23.87 2.20 6.57
C LYS A 39 -24.36 2.34 8.01
N MET A 40 -23.90 1.48 8.90
CA MET A 40 -24.26 1.54 10.32
C MET A 40 -23.46 2.60 11.08
N GLU A 41 -22.26 2.91 10.62
CA GLU A 41 -21.38 3.92 11.22
C GLU A 41 -21.60 5.32 10.66
N HIS A 42 -22.43 5.47 9.63
CA HIS A 42 -22.73 6.76 9.03
C HIS A 42 -23.75 7.59 9.82
N LEU A 43 -23.59 7.58 11.13
CA LEU A 43 -24.03 8.70 11.94
C LEU A 43 -22.99 9.81 11.74
N PRO A 44 -23.41 11.05 11.49
CA PRO A 44 -22.46 12.14 11.40
C PRO A 44 -21.88 12.40 12.78
N SER A 45 -20.99 11.52 13.18
CA SER A 45 -20.06 11.87 14.22
C SER A 45 -19.05 12.76 13.54
N GLU A 46 -19.17 14.04 13.72
CA GLU A 46 -18.09 14.98 13.57
C GLU A 46 -17.00 14.64 14.60
N GLY A 47 -16.65 13.37 14.66
CA GLY A 47 -15.66 12.83 15.55
C GLY A 47 -14.39 12.69 14.77
N ASN A 48 -13.52 13.62 14.97
CA ASN A 48 -12.09 13.45 15.08
C ASN A 48 -11.61 12.10 14.55
N THR A 49 -11.61 11.95 13.24
CA THR A 49 -10.80 10.93 12.59
C THR A 49 -9.36 11.37 12.75
N GLU A 50 -8.77 11.01 13.89
CA GLU A 50 -7.35 11.24 14.10
C GLU A 50 -6.57 10.40 13.09
N HIS A 51 -6.24 11.04 11.99
CA HIS A 51 -5.30 10.48 11.03
C HIS A 51 -3.91 10.58 11.62
N LYS A 52 -3.23 9.45 11.65
CA LYS A 52 -1.87 9.38 12.19
C LYS A 52 -0.86 9.44 11.06
N GLN A 53 0.28 10.04 11.33
CA GLN A 53 1.45 9.94 10.48
C GLN A 53 2.37 8.84 11.01
N HIS A 54 2.69 7.88 10.17
CA HIS A 54 3.61 6.80 10.49
C HIS A 54 4.95 7.04 9.81
N GLU A 55 6.02 6.98 10.58
CA GLU A 55 7.36 7.08 10.05
C GLU A 55 7.88 5.68 9.72
N VAL A 56 8.27 5.46 8.47
CA VAL A 56 8.70 4.16 7.96
C VAL A 56 9.96 4.30 7.13
N LYS A 57 10.72 3.23 7.01
CA LYS A 57 11.93 3.19 6.20
C LYS A 57 11.60 2.76 4.78
N ILE A 58 12.24 3.39 3.80
CA ILE A 58 12.19 2.97 2.40
C ILE A 58 13.61 2.72 1.90
N VAL A 59 13.81 1.65 1.18
CA VAL A 59 15.10 1.33 0.56
C VAL A 59 15.36 2.28 -0.60
N ALA A 60 16.60 2.75 -0.75
CA ALA A 60 16.98 3.71 -1.77
C ALA A 60 16.60 3.27 -3.19
N SER A 61 16.66 1.96 -3.48
CA SER A 61 16.28 1.41 -4.79
C SER A 61 14.80 1.63 -5.14
N TYR A 62 13.94 1.80 -4.15
CA TYR A 62 12.50 2.04 -4.35
C TYR A 62 12.11 3.52 -4.29
N TYR A 63 13.00 4.38 -3.82
CA TYR A 63 12.69 5.80 -3.62
C TYR A 63 12.19 6.46 -4.90
N GLU A 64 12.93 6.33 -5.98
CA GLU A 64 12.57 6.93 -7.27
C GLU A 64 11.29 6.33 -7.86
N ASP A 65 11.07 5.03 -7.65
CA ASP A 65 9.85 4.35 -8.12
C ASP A 65 8.62 4.87 -7.40
N VAL A 66 8.73 5.15 -6.12
CA VAL A 66 7.64 5.73 -5.32
C VAL A 66 7.38 7.17 -5.73
N VAL A 67 8.42 7.98 -5.85
CA VAL A 67 8.32 9.39 -6.24
C VAL A 67 7.72 9.55 -7.62
N SER A 68 8.13 8.71 -8.57
CA SER A 68 7.64 8.75 -9.95
C SER A 68 6.22 8.18 -10.12
N GLY A 69 5.69 7.55 -9.08
CA GLY A 69 4.37 6.91 -9.13
C GLY A 69 4.35 5.51 -9.71
N LYS A 70 5.48 4.96 -10.12
CA LYS A 70 5.59 3.60 -10.62
C LYS A 70 5.25 2.58 -9.54
N LYS A 71 5.71 2.83 -8.32
CA LYS A 71 5.39 2.04 -7.15
C LYS A 71 4.42 2.82 -6.27
N SER A 72 3.13 2.57 -6.42
CA SER A 72 2.05 3.24 -5.69
C SER A 72 1.52 2.42 -4.53
N PHE A 73 2.34 1.55 -3.97
CA PHE A 73 1.97 0.67 -2.88
C PHE A 73 3.16 0.42 -1.96
N GLU A 74 2.86 0.04 -0.72
CA GLU A 74 3.84 -0.43 0.26
C GLU A 74 3.36 -1.74 0.88
N LEU A 75 4.23 -2.74 0.91
CA LEU A 75 3.98 -4.00 1.62
C LEU A 75 4.64 -3.90 2.99
N ARG A 76 3.84 -4.02 4.05
CA ARG A 76 4.31 -3.85 5.42
C ARG A 76 3.66 -4.83 6.37
N LYS A 77 4.39 -5.22 7.41
CA LYS A 77 3.79 -5.88 8.55
C LYS A 77 2.94 -4.85 9.31
N ASN A 78 1.67 -5.17 9.53
CA ASN A 78 0.75 -4.26 10.22
C ASN A 78 0.93 -4.36 11.74
N ASN A 79 2.05 -3.86 12.22
CA ASN A 79 2.36 -3.78 13.65
C ASN A 79 2.22 -2.36 14.22
N ARG A 80 1.76 -1.41 13.41
CA ARG A 80 1.61 0.00 13.80
C ARG A 80 0.17 0.49 13.72
N GLY A 81 -0.76 -0.38 13.37
CA GLY A 81 -2.16 -0.02 13.22
C GLY A 81 -2.42 0.94 12.06
N TYR A 82 -1.82 0.67 10.92
CA TYR A 82 -2.08 1.47 9.71
C TYR A 82 -3.56 1.47 9.36
N LYS A 83 -4.06 2.61 8.95
CA LYS A 83 -5.45 2.81 8.53
C LYS A 83 -5.52 3.63 7.26
N GLN A 84 -6.53 3.37 6.46
CA GLN A 84 -6.83 4.24 5.32
C GLN A 84 -7.14 5.65 5.82
N GLY A 85 -6.53 6.63 5.19
CA GLY A 85 -6.59 8.04 5.62
C GLY A 85 -5.38 8.49 6.43
N ASP A 86 -4.62 7.56 7.00
CA ASP A 86 -3.35 7.89 7.64
C ASP A 86 -2.32 8.31 6.60
N SER A 87 -1.24 8.92 7.03
CA SER A 87 -0.12 9.29 6.18
C SER A 87 1.15 8.56 6.56
N LEU A 88 2.04 8.43 5.58
CA LEU A 88 3.36 7.85 5.76
C LEU A 88 4.42 8.92 5.54
N LYS A 89 5.39 8.98 6.42
CA LYS A 89 6.64 9.66 6.19
C LYS A 89 7.70 8.60 5.96
N MET A 90 8.13 8.47 4.71
CA MET A 90 9.12 7.48 4.31
C MET A 90 10.51 8.06 4.38
N LEU A 91 11.38 7.44 5.16
CA LEU A 91 12.77 7.84 5.31
C LEU A 91 13.63 6.94 4.44
N GLU A 92 14.34 7.51 3.48
CA GLU A 92 15.25 6.75 2.63
C GLU A 92 16.45 6.24 3.40
N PHE A 93 16.71 4.94 3.27
CA PHE A 93 17.89 4.29 3.84
C PHE A 93 18.73 3.68 2.73
N LYS A 94 20.02 3.90 2.82
CA LYS A 94 21.03 3.31 1.97
C LYS A 94 22.20 2.87 2.85
N ASP A 95 22.63 1.62 2.68
CA ASP A 95 23.74 1.02 3.46
C ASP A 95 23.51 1.16 4.98
N GLY A 96 22.27 0.98 5.41
CA GLY A 96 21.87 1.04 6.83
C GLY A 96 21.78 2.42 7.43
N LYS A 97 21.94 3.47 6.62
CA LYS A 97 21.92 4.86 7.08
C LYS A 97 20.84 5.68 6.40
N HIS A 98 20.23 6.58 7.14
CA HIS A 98 19.28 7.56 6.59
C HIS A 98 20.03 8.55 5.69
N THR A 99 19.56 8.69 4.44
CA THR A 99 20.22 9.58 3.45
C THR A 99 19.85 11.04 3.61
N GLY A 100 18.81 11.35 4.35
CA GLY A 100 18.22 12.67 4.47
C GLY A 100 17.04 12.92 3.54
N ARG A 101 16.80 12.04 2.54
CA ARG A 101 15.64 12.16 1.67
C ARG A 101 14.42 11.52 2.30
N THR A 102 13.28 12.17 2.13
CA THR A 102 11.99 11.70 2.66
C THR A 102 10.89 11.80 1.61
N ILE A 103 9.85 11.00 1.78
CA ILE A 103 8.63 11.05 0.98
C ILE A 103 7.46 11.12 1.94
N ASP A 104 6.55 12.06 1.70
CA ASP A 104 5.25 12.11 2.38
C ASP A 104 4.18 11.56 1.45
N ALA A 105 3.38 10.64 1.96
CA ALA A 105 2.34 10.00 1.18
C ALA A 105 1.10 9.74 2.04
N ASP A 106 -0.06 9.78 1.40
CA ASP A 106 -1.33 9.39 2.04
C ASP A 106 -1.62 7.93 1.76
N ILE A 107 -2.15 7.23 2.77
CA ILE A 107 -2.68 5.88 2.60
C ILE A 107 -4.10 6.01 2.04
N ILE A 108 -4.25 5.76 0.76
CA ILE A 108 -5.54 5.89 0.07
C ILE A 108 -6.30 4.57 -0.01
N TYR A 109 -5.63 3.47 0.20
CA TYR A 109 -6.22 2.13 0.19
C TYR A 109 -5.43 1.20 1.11
N MET A 110 -6.10 0.21 1.66
CA MET A 110 -5.45 -0.77 2.51
C MET A 110 -6.01 -2.16 2.23
N LEU A 111 -5.12 -3.10 1.96
CA LEU A 111 -5.45 -4.50 1.75
C LEU A 111 -4.77 -5.34 2.82
N GLU A 112 -5.56 -6.11 3.55
CA GLU A 112 -5.07 -7.05 4.56
C GLU A 112 -5.93 -8.31 4.53
N ASP A 113 -5.44 -9.38 5.13
CA ASP A 113 -6.14 -10.67 5.17
C ASP A 113 -6.55 -11.19 3.78
N TYR A 114 -5.69 -11.04 2.81
CA TYR A 114 -5.93 -11.45 1.44
C TYR A 114 -5.20 -12.76 1.13
N THR A 115 -5.83 -13.62 0.34
CA THR A 115 -5.20 -14.88 -0.09
C THR A 115 -3.88 -14.61 -0.83
N GLY A 116 -2.81 -15.24 -0.38
CA GLY A 116 -1.46 -15.01 -0.90
C GLY A 116 -0.67 -13.96 -0.13
N LEU A 117 -1.31 -13.21 0.75
CA LEU A 117 -0.64 -12.26 1.63
C LEU A 117 -0.31 -12.96 2.95
N THR A 118 0.95 -12.87 3.38
CA THR A 118 1.39 -13.43 4.66
C THR A 118 0.57 -12.83 5.81
N GLU A 119 0.16 -13.67 6.74
CA GLU A 119 -0.62 -13.24 7.91
C GLU A 119 0.09 -12.12 8.66
N GLY A 120 -0.65 -11.11 9.04
CA GLY A 120 -0.13 -9.93 9.72
C GLY A 120 0.48 -8.87 8.81
N TYR A 121 0.56 -9.13 7.50
CA TYR A 121 1.02 -8.15 6.52
C TYR A 121 -0.14 -7.43 5.88
N CYS A 122 0.14 -6.23 5.38
CA CYS A 122 -0.82 -5.43 4.64
C CYS A 122 -0.15 -4.77 3.44
N ILE A 123 -0.95 -4.49 2.43
CA ILE A 123 -0.53 -3.66 1.30
C ILE A 123 -1.24 -2.32 1.45
N LEU A 124 -0.45 -1.25 1.46
CA LEU A 124 -0.95 0.11 1.54
C LEU A 124 -0.89 0.73 0.15
N GLY A 125 -2.03 1.11 -0.39
CA GLY A 125 -2.08 1.95 -1.59
C GLY A 125 -1.73 3.37 -1.16
N ILE A 126 -0.76 3.98 -1.83
CA ILE A 126 -0.23 5.28 -1.43
C ILE A 126 -0.32 6.30 -2.55
N ARG A 127 -0.48 7.55 -2.16
CA ARG A 127 -0.40 8.71 -3.04
C ARG A 127 0.61 9.68 -2.47
N VAL A 128 1.68 9.93 -3.21
CA VAL A 128 2.73 10.88 -2.79
C VAL A 128 2.16 12.29 -2.76
N THR A 129 2.33 12.97 -1.66
CA THR A 129 1.91 14.37 -1.47
C THR A 129 3.08 15.33 -1.52
N ASP A 130 4.23 14.89 -1.05
CA ASP A 130 5.46 15.69 -1.09
C ASP A 130 6.69 14.79 -0.99
N TYR A 131 7.83 15.29 -1.38
CA TYR A 131 9.10 14.59 -1.22
C TYR A 131 10.28 15.59 -1.25
N THR A 132 11.37 15.23 -0.58
CA THR A 132 12.61 16.00 -0.62
C THR A 132 13.29 15.86 -1.98
N GLY A 133 13.89 16.93 -2.47
CA GLY A 133 14.53 16.92 -3.79
C GLY A 133 13.59 17.32 -4.92
N LYS A 134 12.36 17.71 -4.59
CA LYS A 134 11.46 18.31 -5.56
C LYS A 134 12.04 19.64 -6.02
N VAL A 135 12.38 19.71 -7.29
CA VAL A 135 12.89 20.95 -7.87
C VAL A 135 11.69 21.89 -8.04
N SER A 136 11.68 22.99 -7.28
CA SER A 136 10.71 24.04 -7.51
C SER A 136 11.04 24.73 -8.83
N GLU A 137 10.05 25.27 -9.50
CA GLU A 137 10.27 25.99 -10.76
C GLU A 137 11.27 27.14 -10.59
N THR A 138 11.43 27.66 -9.39
CA THR A 138 12.42 28.68 -9.05
C THR A 138 13.84 28.13 -8.93
N ASP A 139 13.99 26.85 -8.56
CA ASP A 139 15.32 26.23 -8.40
C ASP A 139 15.92 25.81 -9.76
N THR A 140 15.10 25.68 -10.79
CA THR A 140 15.56 25.33 -12.14
C THR A 140 16.39 26.45 -12.78
N GLU A 141 16.09 27.70 -12.47
CA GLU A 141 16.85 28.83 -12.97
C GLU A 141 18.20 29.00 -12.26
N SER A 142 18.27 28.69 -10.96
CA SER A 142 19.52 28.76 -10.22
C SER A 142 20.47 27.61 -10.54
N GLY A 143 19.93 26.45 -10.96
CA GLY A 143 20.73 25.31 -11.38
C GLY A 143 21.45 25.51 -12.70
N ALA A 144 20.93 26.36 -13.58
CA ALA A 144 21.53 26.68 -14.88
C ALA A 144 22.74 27.63 -14.78
N GLU A 145 22.90 28.31 -13.66
CA GLU A 145 24.00 29.28 -13.43
C GLU A 145 25.26 28.65 -12.81
N HIS A 146 25.22 27.36 -12.51
CA HIS A 146 26.31 26.66 -11.82
C HIS A 146 27.14 25.74 -12.74
N GLU A 147 27.40 26.18 -13.90
CA GLU A 147 28.39 25.47 -14.73
C GLU A 147 29.79 26.07 -14.57
#